data_854de4db413b27d348887c9b203207cf
#
_entry.id   854de4db413b27d348887c9b203207cf
#
_cell.length_a   1.000
_cell.length_b   1.000
_cell.length_c   1.000
_cell.angle_alpha   90.00
_cell.angle_beta   90.00
_cell.angle_gamma   90.00
#
_symmetry.space_group_name_H-M   'P 1'
#
loop_
_entity.id
_entity.type
_entity.pdbx_description
1 polymer ?
#
loop_
_entity_poly.entity_id
_entity_poly.type
_entity_poly.pdbx_seq_one_letter_code
_entity_poly.pdbx_strand_id
1 'polypeptide(L)'
;MMIERLGREAGVSISTIESRLGQDTPLDTAKLPSRATQSGLERKIAVLIVNHPELVRNIDHSRIQQVTSSVKGYSSIVDVLINYIGMENVADTSTLLAGFIGNKYEQLLKNLVGKAPNLPPDLLLHELKDGVDRYMNQLERAGGREILEDLKENPTEENLARYLLAKKNQTLK
;
A
#
# COMPACT_ATOMS: atom_id res chain seq x y z
N MET A 1 -15.63 29.67 26.42
CA MET A 1 -15.20 29.29 27.79
C MET A 1 -14.64 27.87 27.95
N MET A 2 -15.15 26.86 27.27
CA MET A 2 -14.59 25.46 27.40
C MET A 2 -13.29 25.24 26.61
N ILE A 3 -13.15 25.84 25.46
CA ILE A 3 -11.97 25.72 24.57
C ILE A 3 -10.73 26.44 25.13
N GLU A 4 -10.95 27.59 25.82
CA GLU A 4 -9.86 28.35 26.47
C GLU A 4 -9.20 27.59 27.63
N ARG A 5 -9.95 26.74 28.32
CA ARG A 5 -9.46 25.96 29.46
C ARG A 5 -8.63 24.77 29.01
N LEU A 6 -9.03 24.13 27.92
CA LEU A 6 -8.29 23.02 27.28
C LEU A 6 -6.96 23.46 26.65
N GLY A 7 -6.91 24.66 26.03
CA GLY A 7 -5.69 25.20 25.44
C GLY A 7 -4.60 25.50 26.47
N ARG A 8 -5.01 25.91 27.69
CA ARG A 8 -4.07 26.26 28.77
C ARG A 8 -3.48 25.06 29.49
N GLU A 9 -4.21 23.93 29.56
CA GLU A 9 -3.71 22.69 30.16
C GLU A 9 -2.82 21.87 29.19
N ALA A 10 -3.07 21.97 27.89
CA ALA A 10 -2.32 21.22 26.86
C ALA A 10 -1.12 21.98 26.29
N GLY A 11 -0.88 23.24 26.64
CA GLY A 11 0.21 24.06 26.13
C GLY A 11 0.12 24.36 24.63
N VAL A 12 -1.07 24.25 24.03
CA VAL A 12 -1.32 24.48 22.60
C VAL A 12 -2.05 25.81 22.43
N SER A 13 -1.58 26.67 21.53
CA SER A 13 -2.23 27.96 21.30
C SER A 13 -3.61 27.79 20.63
N ILE A 14 -4.57 28.61 21.03
CA ILE A 14 -5.94 28.62 20.51
C ILE A 14 -5.95 28.76 18.99
N SER A 15 -5.05 29.57 18.43
CA SER A 15 -4.88 29.74 16.96
C SER A 15 -4.50 28.45 16.24
N THR A 16 -3.79 27.54 16.89
CA THR A 16 -3.42 26.23 16.32
C THR A 16 -4.61 25.27 16.30
N ILE A 17 -5.51 25.39 17.26
CA ILE A 17 -6.74 24.59 17.31
C ILE A 17 -7.75 25.11 16.28
N GLU A 18 -7.91 26.42 16.17
CA GLU A 18 -8.82 27.04 15.19
C GLU A 18 -8.36 26.84 13.75
N SER A 19 -7.05 26.87 13.46
CA SER A 19 -6.54 26.59 12.10
C SER A 19 -6.73 25.14 11.68
N ARG A 20 -6.88 24.21 12.61
CA ARG A 20 -7.19 22.79 12.31
C ARG A 20 -8.69 22.50 12.22
N LEU A 21 -9.54 23.28 12.88
CA LEU A 21 -10.99 23.17 12.81
C LEU A 21 -11.59 23.93 11.61
N GLY A 22 -10.87 24.91 11.03
CA GLY A 22 -11.34 25.74 9.91
C GLY A 22 -11.00 25.22 8.51
N GLN A 23 -10.40 24.03 8.36
CA GLN A 23 -10.14 23.41 7.07
C GLN A 23 -11.14 22.29 6.76
N ASP A 24 -12.43 22.59 6.84
CA ASP A 24 -13.48 21.82 6.19
C ASP A 24 -13.52 22.18 4.69
N THR A 25 -12.55 21.68 3.93
CA THR A 25 -12.75 21.44 2.51
C THR A 25 -13.53 20.14 2.37
N PRO A 26 -14.66 20.09 1.65
CA PRO A 26 -15.36 18.85 1.38
C PRO A 26 -14.48 18.00 0.47
N LEU A 27 -13.65 17.17 1.07
CA LEU A 27 -12.97 16.08 0.40
C LEU A 27 -14.01 14.99 0.15
N ASP A 28 -14.27 14.78 -1.11
CA ASP A 28 -14.93 13.62 -1.68
C ASP A 28 -14.46 12.35 -0.96
N THR A 29 -15.26 11.88 -0.01
CA THR A 29 -14.93 10.73 0.83
C THR A 29 -15.30 9.45 0.12
N ALA A 30 -14.53 9.08 -0.90
CA ALA A 30 -14.35 7.67 -1.17
C ALA A 30 -13.58 7.09 0.03
N LYS A 31 -14.30 6.43 0.93
CA LYS A 31 -13.76 5.76 2.11
C LYS A 31 -12.81 4.64 1.68
N LEU A 32 -11.54 4.98 1.49
CA LEU A 32 -10.47 4.00 1.43
C LEU A 32 -10.31 3.34 2.80
N PRO A 33 -10.15 2.00 2.87
CA PRO A 33 -9.95 1.29 4.12
C PRO A 33 -8.69 1.79 4.81
N SER A 34 -8.79 1.96 6.11
CA SER A 34 -7.80 2.39 7.11
C SER A 34 -6.34 2.43 6.62
N ARG A 35 -5.95 3.57 6.11
CA ARG A 35 -4.67 3.87 5.45
C ARG A 35 -3.44 3.74 6.37
N ALA A 36 -3.64 3.68 7.70
CA ALA A 36 -2.53 3.72 8.66
C ALA A 36 -1.81 2.38 8.84
N THR A 37 -2.50 1.24 8.77
CA THR A 37 -1.90 -0.09 8.90
C THR A 37 -1.32 -0.63 7.59
N GLN A 38 -1.94 -0.30 6.47
CA GLN A 38 -1.41 -0.62 5.14
C GLN A 38 -0.11 0.13 4.85
N SER A 39 -0.02 1.41 5.19
CA SER A 39 1.18 2.21 4.95
C SER A 39 2.42 1.67 5.66
N GLY A 40 2.29 1.04 6.82
CA GLY A 40 3.40 0.46 7.58
C GLY A 40 4.00 -0.78 6.91
N LEU A 41 3.15 -1.70 6.42
CA LEU A 41 3.58 -2.92 5.75
C LEU A 41 4.15 -2.63 4.35
N GLU A 42 3.45 -1.83 3.55
CA GLU A 42 3.93 -1.37 2.24
C GLU A 42 5.30 -0.71 2.34
N ARG A 43 5.48 0.17 3.33
CA ARG A 43 6.76 0.84 3.56
C ARG A 43 7.87 -0.15 3.89
N LYS A 44 7.61 -1.16 4.73
CA LYS A 44 8.59 -2.20 5.06
C LYS A 44 9.01 -2.99 3.81
N ILE A 45 8.05 -3.42 3.01
CA ILE A 45 8.29 -4.12 1.75
C ILE A 45 9.09 -3.23 0.80
N ALA A 46 8.68 -1.97 0.61
CA ALA A 46 9.38 -1.02 -0.24
C ALA A 46 10.83 -0.77 0.21
N VAL A 47 11.09 -0.70 1.53
CA VAL A 47 12.45 -0.60 2.08
C VAL A 47 13.29 -1.81 1.66
N LEU A 48 12.77 -3.03 1.78
CA LEU A 48 13.49 -4.24 1.39
C LEU A 48 13.76 -4.27 -0.12
N ILE A 49 12.75 -3.96 -0.94
CA ILE A 49 12.87 -3.95 -2.40
C ILE A 49 13.90 -2.90 -2.87
N VAL A 50 13.87 -1.69 -2.32
CA VAL A 50 14.78 -0.61 -2.73
C VAL A 50 16.23 -0.93 -2.40
N ASN A 51 16.49 -1.56 -1.26
CA ASN A 51 17.86 -1.88 -0.84
C ASN A 51 18.36 -3.23 -1.39
N HIS A 52 17.45 -4.12 -1.78
CA HIS A 52 17.75 -5.47 -2.26
C HIS A 52 16.84 -5.84 -3.46
N PRO A 53 16.91 -5.09 -4.59
CA PRO A 53 16.05 -5.33 -5.75
C PRO A 53 16.22 -6.73 -6.36
N GLU A 54 17.39 -7.33 -6.20
CA GLU A 54 17.71 -8.69 -6.65
C GLU A 54 16.80 -9.76 -6.01
N LEU A 55 16.27 -9.52 -4.81
CA LEU A 55 15.39 -10.47 -4.11
C LEU A 55 14.01 -10.58 -4.77
N VAL A 56 13.59 -9.56 -5.51
CA VAL A 56 12.27 -9.53 -6.18
C VAL A 56 12.12 -10.65 -7.21
N ARG A 57 13.22 -11.15 -7.80
CA ARG A 57 13.20 -12.27 -8.74
C ARG A 57 12.67 -13.58 -8.11
N ASN A 58 12.68 -13.68 -6.79
CA ASN A 58 12.22 -14.85 -6.04
C ASN A 58 10.75 -14.74 -5.60
N ILE A 59 10.02 -13.70 -6.05
CA ILE A 59 8.61 -13.46 -5.74
C ILE A 59 7.73 -13.90 -6.91
N ASP A 60 6.55 -14.41 -6.61
CA ASP A 60 5.55 -14.76 -7.63
C ASP A 60 4.86 -13.50 -8.19
N HIS A 61 5.38 -13.02 -9.31
CA HIS A 61 4.86 -11.85 -10.02
C HIS A 61 3.44 -12.07 -10.56
N SER A 62 3.10 -13.29 -10.96
CA SER A 62 1.79 -13.61 -11.53
C SER A 62 0.66 -13.41 -10.51
N ARG A 63 0.89 -13.85 -9.28
CA ARG A 63 -0.06 -13.65 -8.18
C ARG A 63 -0.25 -12.17 -7.86
N ILE A 64 0.83 -11.40 -7.84
CA ILE A 64 0.77 -9.96 -7.58
C ILE A 64 -0.08 -9.25 -8.64
N GLN A 65 0.18 -9.50 -9.92
CA GLN A 65 -0.59 -8.92 -11.02
C GLN A 65 -2.08 -9.31 -10.96
N GLN A 66 -2.38 -10.56 -10.64
CA GLN A 66 -3.76 -11.03 -10.51
C GLN A 66 -4.51 -10.31 -9.39
N VAL A 67 -3.89 -10.15 -8.22
CA VAL A 67 -4.51 -9.50 -7.07
C VAL A 67 -4.67 -8.00 -7.31
N THR A 68 -3.63 -7.32 -7.79
CA THR A 68 -3.67 -5.87 -8.02
C THR A 68 -4.63 -5.47 -9.12
N SER A 69 -4.77 -6.29 -10.18
CA SER A 69 -5.76 -6.05 -11.24
C SER A 69 -7.22 -6.23 -10.77
N SER A 70 -7.45 -6.97 -9.70
CA SER A 70 -8.80 -7.19 -9.14
C SER A 70 -9.30 -6.02 -8.27
N VAL A 71 -8.41 -5.12 -7.82
CA VAL A 71 -8.73 -3.97 -6.97
C VAL A 71 -8.72 -2.70 -7.81
N LYS A 72 -9.91 -2.11 -8.05
CA LYS A 72 -10.03 -0.90 -8.89
C LYS A 72 -9.33 0.31 -8.24
N GLY A 73 -8.58 1.04 -9.06
CA GLY A 73 -7.98 2.32 -8.64
C GLY A 73 -6.84 2.20 -7.61
N TYR A 74 -6.40 0.99 -7.29
CA TYR A 74 -5.30 0.78 -6.38
C TYR A 74 -3.96 0.84 -7.13
N SER A 75 -3.08 1.72 -6.68
CA SER A 75 -1.70 1.83 -7.18
C SER A 75 -0.76 1.99 -5.99
N SER A 76 -0.12 0.90 -5.60
CA SER A 76 0.86 0.87 -4.53
C SER A 76 2.26 1.11 -5.08
N ILE A 77 3.13 1.69 -4.25
CA ILE A 77 4.56 1.78 -4.55
C ILE A 77 5.19 0.38 -4.69
N VAL A 78 4.70 -0.60 -3.92
CA VAL A 78 5.18 -1.99 -3.98
C VAL A 78 4.94 -2.58 -5.36
N ASP A 79 3.72 -2.41 -5.91
CA ASP A 79 3.36 -2.91 -7.24
C ASP A 79 4.19 -2.25 -8.34
N VAL A 80 4.37 -0.93 -8.23
CA VAL A 80 5.19 -0.17 -9.18
C VAL A 80 6.64 -0.66 -9.19
N LEU A 81 7.23 -0.90 -8.01
CA LEU A 81 8.60 -1.39 -7.88
C LEU A 81 8.75 -2.81 -8.41
N ILE A 82 7.86 -3.72 -8.04
CA ILE A 82 7.92 -5.12 -8.47
C ILE A 82 7.77 -5.22 -9.99
N ASN A 83 6.80 -4.50 -10.57
CA ASN A 83 6.60 -4.50 -12.02
C ASN A 83 7.80 -3.89 -12.75
N TYR A 84 8.34 -2.76 -12.27
CA TYR A 84 9.51 -2.13 -12.87
C TYR A 84 10.73 -3.04 -12.86
N ILE A 85 11.05 -3.65 -11.71
CA ILE A 85 12.18 -4.58 -11.58
C ILE A 85 12.00 -5.80 -12.47
N GLY A 86 10.78 -6.33 -12.59
CA GLY A 86 10.47 -7.47 -13.44
C GLY A 86 10.63 -7.16 -14.94
N MET A 87 10.28 -5.95 -15.38
CA MET A 87 10.39 -5.53 -16.78
C MET A 87 11.83 -5.17 -17.17
N GLU A 88 12.52 -4.38 -16.34
CA GLU A 88 13.83 -3.81 -16.65
C GLU A 88 15.00 -4.68 -16.16
N ASN A 89 14.70 -5.81 -15.51
CA ASN A 89 15.70 -6.73 -14.95
C ASN A 89 16.75 -6.04 -14.05
N VAL A 90 16.27 -5.14 -13.21
CA VAL A 90 17.08 -4.34 -12.28
C VAL A 90 17.79 -5.25 -11.28
N ALA A 91 19.10 -5.07 -11.11
CA ALA A 91 19.91 -5.88 -10.22
C ALA A 91 20.40 -5.16 -8.96
N ASP A 92 20.40 -3.82 -8.96
CA ASP A 92 20.96 -3.02 -7.89
C ASP A 92 20.15 -1.74 -7.62
N THR A 93 20.34 -1.18 -6.41
CA THR A 93 19.65 0.02 -5.93
C THR A 93 19.90 1.25 -6.82
N SER A 94 21.11 1.41 -7.34
CA SER A 94 21.47 2.59 -8.14
C SER A 94 20.73 2.60 -9.47
N THR A 95 20.67 1.44 -10.13
CA THR A 95 19.90 1.24 -11.38
C THR A 95 18.40 1.44 -11.11
N LEU A 96 17.89 0.93 -9.99
CA LEU A 96 16.50 1.16 -9.60
C LEU A 96 16.20 2.65 -9.44
N LEU A 97 17.00 3.37 -8.68
CA LEU A 97 16.80 4.81 -8.45
C LEU A 97 16.91 5.62 -9.75
N ALA A 98 17.83 5.25 -10.64
CA ALA A 98 18.01 5.92 -11.93
C ALA A 98 16.72 5.88 -12.78
N GLY A 99 15.99 4.77 -12.75
CA GLY A 99 14.71 4.61 -13.46
C GLY A 99 13.57 5.46 -12.91
N PHE A 100 13.72 5.99 -11.70
CA PHE A 100 12.69 6.83 -11.07
C PHE A 100 13.05 8.31 -11.00
N ILE A 101 14.14 8.76 -11.66
CA ILE A 101 14.52 10.18 -11.74
C ILE A 101 13.38 10.95 -12.45
N GLY A 102 12.93 12.04 -11.84
CA GLY A 102 11.80 12.86 -12.34
C GLY A 102 10.42 12.25 -12.10
N ASN A 103 10.33 11.07 -11.50
CA ASN A 103 9.07 10.43 -11.15
C ASN A 103 8.56 10.91 -9.78
N LYS A 104 7.23 10.90 -9.59
CA LYS A 104 6.59 11.24 -8.29
C LYS A 104 7.10 10.42 -7.09
N TYR A 105 7.69 9.26 -7.33
CA TYR A 105 8.23 8.37 -6.30
C TYR A 105 9.71 8.61 -5.99
N GLU A 106 10.43 9.41 -6.79
CA GLU A 106 11.88 9.62 -6.65
C GLU A 106 12.29 9.98 -5.22
N GLN A 107 11.66 11.00 -4.64
CA GLN A 107 12.00 11.46 -3.30
C GLN A 107 11.67 10.42 -2.22
N LEU A 108 10.57 9.69 -2.39
CA LEU A 108 10.21 8.60 -1.49
C LEU A 108 11.25 7.50 -1.52
N LEU A 109 11.68 7.05 -2.70
CA LEU A 109 12.65 5.97 -2.86
C LEU A 109 14.02 6.37 -2.30
N LYS A 110 14.51 7.58 -2.58
CA LYS A 110 15.74 8.11 -1.96
C LYS A 110 15.70 8.07 -0.44
N ASN A 111 14.54 8.34 0.16
CA ASN A 111 14.36 8.30 1.61
C ASN A 111 14.31 6.87 2.19
N LEU A 112 14.16 5.83 1.37
CA LEU A 112 14.14 4.43 1.80
C LEU A 112 15.52 3.76 1.71
N VAL A 113 16.46 4.33 0.97
CA VAL A 113 17.85 3.82 0.84
C VAL A 113 18.53 3.78 2.20
N GLY A 114 19.27 2.71 2.46
CA GLY A 114 20.02 2.51 3.70
C GLY A 114 19.16 2.23 4.94
N LYS A 115 17.85 2.03 4.79
CA LYS A 115 16.93 1.75 5.89
C LYS A 115 16.56 0.27 6.04
N ALA A 116 17.12 -0.60 5.22
CA ALA A 116 16.92 -2.03 5.37
C ALA A 116 17.56 -2.54 6.67
N PRO A 117 16.98 -3.53 7.35
CA PRO A 117 17.59 -4.16 8.48
C PRO A 117 18.88 -4.89 8.05
N ASN A 118 19.89 -4.88 8.90
CA ASN A 118 21.12 -5.61 8.66
C ASN A 118 20.92 -7.10 9.02
N LEU A 119 20.35 -7.86 8.10
CA LEU A 119 20.04 -9.27 8.23
C LEU A 119 20.78 -10.09 7.16
N PRO A 120 21.06 -11.37 7.39
CA PRO A 120 21.54 -12.29 6.35
C PRO A 120 20.60 -12.35 5.15
N PRO A 121 21.12 -12.56 3.92
CA PRO A 121 20.32 -12.57 2.69
C PRO A 121 19.12 -13.52 2.73
N ASP A 122 19.27 -14.69 3.33
CA ASP A 122 18.18 -15.68 3.45
C ASP A 122 17.03 -15.16 4.32
N LEU A 123 17.35 -14.45 5.41
CA LEU A 123 16.36 -13.84 6.28
C LEU A 123 15.69 -12.64 5.61
N LEU A 124 16.44 -11.82 4.85
CA LEU A 124 15.86 -10.72 4.06
C LEU A 124 14.87 -11.24 3.02
N LEU A 125 15.20 -12.34 2.33
CA LEU A 125 14.30 -12.97 1.38
C LEU A 125 13.04 -13.52 2.06
N HIS A 126 13.21 -14.14 3.23
CA HIS A 126 12.07 -14.64 4.02
C HIS A 126 11.15 -13.50 4.45
N GLU A 127 11.70 -12.43 5.03
CA GLU A 127 10.96 -11.23 5.42
C GLU A 127 10.23 -10.59 4.24
N LEU A 128 10.87 -10.53 3.06
CA LEU A 128 10.25 -9.99 1.88
C LEU A 128 9.07 -10.85 1.39
N LYS A 129 9.23 -12.18 1.32
CA LYS A 129 8.16 -13.11 0.93
C LYS A 129 6.97 -13.03 1.89
N ASP A 130 7.23 -13.12 3.19
CA ASP A 130 6.19 -13.05 4.23
C ASP A 130 5.48 -11.68 4.21
N GLY A 131 6.23 -10.60 4.01
CA GLY A 131 5.68 -9.26 3.83
C GLY A 131 4.75 -9.17 2.62
N VAL A 132 5.19 -9.66 1.46
CA VAL A 132 4.41 -9.65 0.23
C VAL A 132 3.16 -10.53 0.36
N ASP A 133 3.26 -11.71 0.96
CA ASP A 133 2.11 -12.59 1.20
C ASP A 133 1.05 -11.93 2.09
N ARG A 134 1.47 -11.29 3.18
CA ARG A 134 0.56 -10.51 4.05
C ARG A 134 -0.07 -9.35 3.30
N TYR A 135 0.70 -8.66 2.48
CA TYR A 135 0.22 -7.56 1.66
C TYR A 135 -0.84 -8.03 0.66
N MET A 136 -0.58 -9.12 -0.07
CA MET A 136 -1.55 -9.72 -0.99
C MET A 136 -2.84 -10.16 -0.29
N ASN A 137 -2.73 -10.80 0.86
CA ASN A 137 -3.89 -11.20 1.66
C ASN A 137 -4.72 -9.99 2.14
N GLN A 138 -4.10 -8.86 2.44
CA GLN A 138 -4.81 -7.62 2.79
C GLN A 138 -5.55 -7.04 1.59
N LEU A 139 -4.93 -7.03 0.40
CA LEU A 139 -5.55 -6.57 -0.83
C LEU A 139 -6.74 -7.45 -1.24
N GLU A 140 -6.59 -8.78 -1.21
CA GLU A 140 -7.67 -9.72 -1.50
C GLU A 140 -8.89 -9.49 -0.57
N ARG A 141 -8.64 -9.25 0.73
CA ARG A 141 -9.71 -8.94 1.69
C ARG A 141 -10.36 -7.59 1.43
N ALA A 142 -9.58 -6.59 1.03
CA ALA A 142 -10.08 -5.26 0.70
C ALA A 142 -10.95 -5.31 -0.57
N GLY A 143 -10.48 -5.95 -1.63
CA GLY A 143 -11.23 -6.15 -2.87
C GLY A 143 -12.52 -6.94 -2.67
N GLY A 144 -12.48 -7.99 -1.83
CA GLY A 144 -13.69 -8.76 -1.49
C GLY A 144 -14.76 -7.94 -0.76
N ARG A 145 -14.35 -6.99 0.11
CA ARG A 145 -15.27 -6.06 0.77
C ARG A 145 -15.88 -5.06 -0.20
N GLU A 146 -15.06 -4.48 -1.07
CA GLU A 146 -15.51 -3.55 -2.11
C GLU A 146 -16.56 -4.20 -3.03
N ILE A 147 -16.30 -5.42 -3.50
CA ILE A 147 -17.26 -6.18 -4.32
C ILE A 147 -18.58 -6.46 -3.56
N LEU A 148 -18.49 -6.72 -2.26
CA LEU A 148 -19.68 -6.93 -1.43
C LEU A 148 -20.49 -5.63 -1.22
N GLU A 149 -19.81 -4.50 -1.06
CA GLU A 149 -20.44 -3.18 -0.96
C GLU A 149 -21.10 -2.80 -2.28
N ASP A 150 -20.41 -2.97 -3.42
CA ASP A 150 -20.98 -2.78 -4.76
C ASP A 150 -22.25 -3.64 -4.98
N LEU A 151 -22.23 -4.90 -4.54
CA LEU A 151 -23.39 -5.78 -4.66
C LEU A 151 -24.56 -5.32 -3.78
N LYS A 152 -24.31 -4.77 -2.61
CA LYS A 152 -25.35 -4.24 -1.72
C LYS A 152 -25.97 -2.95 -2.25
N GLU A 153 -25.16 -2.07 -2.83
CA GLU A 153 -25.61 -0.80 -3.38
C GLU A 153 -26.32 -0.99 -4.74
N ASN A 154 -25.80 -1.90 -5.56
CA ASN A 154 -26.32 -2.18 -6.90
C ASN A 154 -26.42 -3.72 -7.12
N PRO A 155 -27.52 -4.36 -6.72
CA PRO A 155 -27.72 -5.80 -6.86
C PRO A 155 -28.03 -6.19 -8.32
N THR A 156 -26.99 -6.24 -9.15
CA THR A 156 -27.06 -6.69 -10.55
C THR A 156 -26.53 -8.12 -10.67
N GLU A 157 -26.93 -8.84 -11.73
CA GLU A 157 -26.40 -10.17 -12.03
C GLU A 157 -24.89 -10.15 -12.22
N GLU A 158 -24.33 -9.08 -12.80
CA GLU A 158 -22.91 -8.89 -12.98
C GLU A 158 -22.18 -8.78 -11.64
N ASN A 159 -22.66 -7.97 -10.70
CA ASN A 159 -22.08 -7.80 -9.37
C ASN A 159 -22.20 -9.07 -8.55
N LEU A 160 -23.29 -9.82 -8.70
CA LEU A 160 -23.46 -11.14 -8.08
C LEU A 160 -22.45 -12.15 -8.62
N ALA A 161 -22.24 -12.20 -9.92
CA ALA A 161 -21.26 -13.08 -10.55
C ALA A 161 -19.83 -12.77 -10.10
N ARG A 162 -19.47 -11.48 -10.02
CA ARG A 162 -18.18 -11.02 -9.49
C ARG A 162 -17.96 -11.44 -8.03
N TYR A 163 -18.99 -11.29 -7.18
CA TYR A 163 -18.93 -11.71 -5.79
C TYR A 163 -18.75 -13.22 -5.64
N LEU A 164 -19.49 -14.02 -6.38
CA LEU A 164 -19.40 -15.48 -6.36
C LEU A 164 -18.02 -15.96 -6.83
N LEU A 165 -17.44 -15.32 -7.86
CA LEU A 165 -16.10 -15.63 -8.35
C LEU A 165 -15.04 -15.30 -7.29
N ALA A 166 -15.12 -14.13 -6.66
CA ALA A 166 -14.21 -13.73 -5.59
C ALA A 166 -14.27 -14.68 -4.39
N LYS A 167 -15.48 -15.10 -3.99
CA LYS A 167 -15.69 -16.06 -2.90
C LYS A 167 -15.13 -17.44 -3.22
N LYS A 168 -15.30 -17.93 -4.47
CA LYS A 168 -14.74 -19.22 -4.91
C LYS A 168 -13.21 -19.22 -4.82
N ASN A 169 -12.55 -18.13 -5.23
CA ASN A 169 -11.09 -18.00 -5.16
C ASN A 169 -10.55 -17.96 -3.72
N GLN A 170 -11.37 -17.52 -2.75
CA GLN A 170 -10.98 -17.55 -1.32
C GLN A 170 -11.14 -18.93 -0.67
N THR A 171 -12.00 -19.78 -1.20
CA THR A 171 -12.31 -21.12 -0.61
C THR A 171 -11.35 -22.20 -1.12
N LEU A 172 -10.60 -21.95 -2.19
CA LEU A 172 -9.66 -22.89 -2.81
C LEU A 172 -8.22 -22.77 -2.25
N LYS A 173 -8.02 -21.97 -1.20
CA LYS A 173 -6.76 -21.84 -0.44
C LYS A 173 -6.85 -22.51 0.91
#